data_82356bd5c93f453e1fe992cb3b978bc3
#
_entry.id   82356bd5c93f453e1fe992cb3b978bc3
#
_cell.length_a   1.000
_cell.length_b   1.000
_cell.length_c   1.000
_cell.angle_alpha   90.00
_cell.angle_beta   90.00
_cell.angle_gamma   90.00
#
_symmetry.space_group_name_H-M   'P 1'
#
loop_
_entity.id
_entity.type
_entity.pdbx_description
1 polymer ?
#
loop_
_entity_poly.entity_id
_entity_poly.type
_entity_poly.pdbx_seq_one_letter_code
_entity_poly.pdbx_strand_id
1 'polypeptide(L)'
;KCDACSVPMVYHKADGRLLCHYCGKSVSPVPEVCPACGGKLKYTGFGTQRVEEELAQMFPAARVLRMDLDTTSRKNAHETMLRRFAKGEYDIMLGTQMVAKGLDFEKVTLVGVLGIDQLLFAQGYKAFENVFSLVTQVVGRGGRAAQAGRALIQTVDPNHPVLNLAARQDYKSFFA
;
A
#
# COMPACT_ATOMS: atom_id res chain seq x y z
N LYS A 1 16.58 -5.56 9.21
CA LYS A 1 15.77 -5.31 10.41
C LYS A 1 16.54 -4.43 11.38
N CYS A 2 15.84 -3.67 12.22
CA CYS A 2 16.42 -2.93 13.33
C CYS A 2 16.93 -3.93 14.38
N ASP A 3 18.15 -3.73 14.84
CA ASP A 3 18.78 -4.58 15.88
C ASP A 3 18.21 -4.33 17.28
N ALA A 4 17.59 -3.14 17.50
CA ALA A 4 16.99 -2.80 18.80
C ALA A 4 15.57 -3.37 18.98
N CYS A 5 14.77 -3.48 17.92
CA CYS A 5 13.36 -3.85 18.02
C CYS A 5 12.90 -4.87 16.96
N SER A 6 13.83 -5.42 16.17
CA SER A 6 13.62 -6.48 15.15
C SER A 6 12.61 -6.17 14.04
N VAL A 7 12.05 -4.94 13.98
CA VAL A 7 11.14 -4.54 12.91
C VAL A 7 11.92 -4.19 11.61
N PRO A 8 11.32 -4.30 10.43
CA PRO A 8 11.94 -3.83 9.20
C PRO A 8 12.27 -2.34 9.27
N MET A 9 13.42 -1.95 8.74
CA MET A 9 13.80 -0.56 8.58
C MET A 9 13.39 -0.06 7.21
N VAL A 10 13.03 1.22 7.10
CA VAL A 10 12.63 1.87 5.86
C VAL A 10 13.80 2.69 5.32
N TYR A 11 14.06 2.57 4.01
CA TYR A 11 15.06 3.39 3.35
C TYR A 11 14.47 4.73 2.92
N HIS A 12 15.07 5.81 3.40
CA HIS A 12 14.74 7.17 3.01
C HIS A 12 15.72 7.63 1.94
N LYS A 13 15.23 7.70 0.69
CA LYS A 13 16.07 8.06 -0.46
C LYS A 13 16.63 9.49 -0.37
N ALA A 14 15.84 10.42 0.18
CA ALA A 14 16.24 11.82 0.32
C ALA A 14 17.49 11.98 1.21
N ASP A 15 17.57 11.20 2.28
CA ASP A 15 18.65 11.28 3.27
C ASP A 15 19.68 10.15 3.13
N GLY A 16 19.48 9.21 2.21
CA GLY A 16 20.36 8.08 1.99
C GLY A 16 20.54 7.16 3.21
N ARG A 17 19.52 7.06 4.09
CA ARG A 17 19.60 6.33 5.35
C ARG A 17 18.47 5.32 5.53
N LEU A 18 18.71 4.31 6.36
CA LEU A 18 17.66 3.45 6.89
C LEU A 18 17.14 4.03 8.19
N LEU A 19 15.83 4.11 8.36
CA LEU A 19 15.17 4.58 9.57
C LEU A 19 14.22 3.51 10.11
N CYS A 20 14.30 3.26 11.40
CA CYS A 20 13.31 2.47 12.12
C CYS A 20 12.19 3.40 12.60
N HIS A 21 11.00 3.30 12.03
CA HIS A 21 9.85 4.11 12.43
C HIS A 21 9.26 3.72 13.79
N TYR A 22 9.76 2.65 14.40
CA TYR A 22 9.32 2.22 15.74
C TYR A 22 10.15 2.86 16.86
N CYS A 23 11.49 2.81 16.76
CA CYS A 23 12.38 3.32 17.82
C CYS A 23 13.22 4.54 17.41
N GLY A 24 13.07 5.04 16.17
CA GLY A 24 13.83 6.19 15.67
C GLY A 24 15.28 5.89 15.28
N LYS A 25 15.78 4.66 15.48
CA LYS A 25 17.16 4.31 15.12
C LYS A 25 17.39 4.50 13.62
N SER A 26 18.48 5.16 13.28
CA SER A 26 18.91 5.34 11.88
C SER A 26 20.26 4.70 11.62
N VAL A 27 20.49 4.26 10.38
CA VAL A 27 21.74 3.69 9.89
C VAL A 27 22.14 4.41 8.61
N SER A 28 23.33 5.03 8.63
CA SER A 28 23.95 5.70 7.50
C SER A 28 25.47 5.55 7.62
N PRO A 29 26.20 5.20 6.57
CA PRO A 29 25.70 4.80 5.24
C PRO A 29 24.94 3.46 5.29
N VAL A 30 24.07 3.24 4.30
CA VAL A 30 23.35 1.96 4.20
C VAL A 30 24.33 0.86 3.74
N PRO A 31 24.46 -0.24 4.48
CA PRO A 31 25.35 -1.32 4.08
C PRO A 31 24.85 -1.99 2.78
N GLU A 32 25.75 -2.37 1.89
CA GLU A 32 25.40 -3.10 0.66
C GLU A 32 25.03 -4.56 0.92
N VAL A 33 25.57 -5.12 2.01
CA VAL A 33 25.34 -6.50 2.41
C VAL A 33 24.78 -6.57 3.84
N CYS A 34 24.02 -7.58 4.13
CA CYS A 34 23.50 -7.83 5.47
C CYS A 34 24.65 -8.15 6.44
N PRO A 35 24.82 -7.40 7.53
CA PRO A 35 25.89 -7.66 8.49
C PRO A 35 25.74 -9.00 9.23
N ALA A 36 24.53 -9.57 9.25
CA ALA A 36 24.27 -10.84 9.94
C ALA A 36 24.54 -12.07 9.06
N CYS A 37 24.27 -12.01 7.73
CA CYS A 37 24.37 -13.18 6.86
C CYS A 37 25.21 -12.97 5.59
N GLY A 38 25.78 -11.77 5.38
CA GLY A 38 26.57 -11.44 4.19
C GLY A 38 25.79 -11.35 2.87
N GLY A 39 24.48 -11.64 2.88
CA GLY A 39 23.63 -11.56 1.69
C GLY A 39 23.45 -10.13 1.22
N LYS A 40 23.37 -9.92 -0.11
CA LYS A 40 23.08 -8.60 -0.68
C LYS A 40 21.72 -8.07 -0.17
N LEU A 41 21.71 -6.84 0.31
CA LEU A 41 20.47 -6.18 0.67
C LEU A 41 19.71 -5.80 -0.60
N LYS A 42 18.42 -6.16 -0.63
CA LYS A 42 17.49 -5.75 -1.68
C LYS A 42 16.47 -4.80 -1.08
N TYR A 43 16.22 -3.71 -1.79
CA TYR A 43 15.09 -2.85 -1.44
C TYR A 43 13.80 -3.60 -1.80
N THR A 44 13.01 -3.93 -0.79
CA THR A 44 11.70 -4.55 -0.97
C THR A 44 10.64 -3.52 -0.64
N GLY A 45 9.69 -3.37 -1.53
CA GLY A 45 8.59 -2.42 -1.38
C GLY A 45 8.60 -1.33 -2.45
N PHE A 46 7.41 -0.88 -2.76
CA PHE A 46 7.17 0.21 -3.69
C PHE A 46 6.84 1.45 -2.86
N GLY A 47 7.74 2.44 -2.86
CA GLY A 47 7.37 3.77 -2.39
C GLY A 47 6.32 4.38 -3.34
N THR A 48 5.36 5.11 -2.80
CA THR A 48 4.33 5.81 -3.61
C THR A 48 4.94 6.69 -4.70
N GLN A 49 6.07 7.32 -4.41
CA GLN A 49 6.80 8.15 -5.38
C GLN A 49 7.26 7.33 -6.60
N ARG A 50 7.83 6.15 -6.39
CA ARG A 50 8.27 5.29 -7.50
C ARG A 50 7.10 4.81 -8.36
N VAL A 51 6.00 4.43 -7.72
CA VAL A 51 4.78 4.03 -8.44
C VAL A 51 4.21 5.20 -9.24
N GLU A 52 4.25 6.42 -8.70
CA GLU A 52 3.85 7.64 -9.42
C GLU A 52 4.72 7.88 -10.67
N GLU A 53 6.04 7.73 -10.55
CA GLU A 53 6.98 7.85 -11.67
C GLU A 53 6.71 6.79 -12.75
N GLU A 54 6.47 5.54 -12.36
CA GLU A 54 6.13 4.43 -13.28
C GLU A 54 4.78 4.67 -13.97
N LEU A 55 3.76 5.13 -13.22
CA LEU A 55 2.45 5.49 -13.79
C LEU A 55 2.54 6.63 -14.80
N ALA A 56 3.35 7.66 -14.52
CA ALA A 56 3.57 8.77 -15.43
C ALA A 56 4.23 8.33 -16.75
N GLN A 57 5.11 7.32 -16.70
CA GLN A 57 5.71 6.75 -17.90
C GLN A 57 4.73 5.88 -18.70
N MET A 58 3.93 5.06 -18.01
CA MET A 58 2.97 4.16 -18.64
C MET A 58 1.74 4.89 -19.19
N PHE A 59 1.32 5.95 -18.51
CA PHE A 59 0.11 6.72 -18.81
C PHE A 59 0.40 8.22 -18.83
N PRO A 60 1.17 8.74 -19.80
CA PRO A 60 1.63 10.14 -19.80
C PRO A 60 0.50 11.17 -19.90
N ALA A 61 -0.69 10.78 -20.38
CA ALA A 61 -1.86 11.65 -20.42
C ALA A 61 -2.71 11.61 -19.13
N ALA A 62 -2.44 10.67 -18.21
CA ALA A 62 -3.24 10.53 -17.00
C ALA A 62 -2.77 11.50 -15.91
N ARG A 63 -3.73 12.10 -15.24
CA ARG A 63 -3.50 12.97 -14.08
C ARG A 63 -3.48 12.10 -12.81
N VAL A 64 -2.30 11.95 -12.22
CA VAL A 64 -2.11 11.13 -11.02
C VAL A 64 -2.19 12.01 -9.77
N LEU A 65 -3.01 11.61 -8.80
CA LEU A 65 -3.06 12.20 -7.47
C LEU A 65 -2.37 11.26 -6.47
N ARG A 66 -1.22 11.68 -5.93
CA ARG A 66 -0.54 10.96 -4.85
C ARG A 66 -0.98 11.45 -3.49
N MET A 67 -1.38 10.50 -2.63
CA MET A 67 -1.81 10.72 -1.25
C MET A 67 -1.01 9.83 -0.30
N ASP A 68 -0.03 10.40 0.36
CA ASP A 68 0.77 9.77 1.40
C ASP A 68 0.96 10.73 2.59
N LEU A 69 1.70 10.28 3.60
CA LEU A 69 1.97 11.10 4.79
C LEU A 69 2.65 12.43 4.44
N ASP A 70 3.53 12.42 3.44
CA ASP A 70 4.28 13.62 3.04
C ASP A 70 3.38 14.64 2.34
N THR A 71 2.43 14.18 1.52
CA THR A 71 1.51 15.04 0.77
C THR A 71 0.30 15.50 1.59
N THR A 72 -0.05 14.78 2.66
CA THR A 72 -1.25 15.03 3.48
C THR A 72 -0.97 15.69 4.82
N SER A 73 0.26 16.12 5.09
CA SER A 73 0.68 16.68 6.38
C SER A 73 0.00 18.02 6.75
N ARG A 74 -0.55 18.75 5.78
CA ARG A 74 -1.26 20.02 6.03
C ARG A 74 -2.70 19.77 6.47
N LYS A 75 -3.18 20.56 7.44
CA LYS A 75 -4.58 20.55 7.91
C LYS A 75 -5.54 20.66 6.72
N ASN A 76 -6.50 19.74 6.63
CA ASN A 76 -7.51 19.63 5.55
C ASN A 76 -6.96 19.27 4.14
N ALA A 77 -5.65 19.01 3.96
CA ALA A 77 -5.13 18.62 2.65
C ALA A 77 -5.76 17.33 2.13
N HIS A 78 -5.90 16.34 3.02
CA HIS A 78 -6.52 15.05 2.72
C HIS A 78 -7.95 15.20 2.16
N GLU A 79 -8.81 15.93 2.85
CA GLU A 79 -10.20 16.13 2.42
C GLU A 79 -10.29 16.91 1.09
N THR A 80 -9.46 17.93 0.93
CA THR A 80 -9.41 18.72 -0.31
C THR A 80 -8.98 17.86 -1.50
N MET A 81 -7.98 17.00 -1.34
CA MET A 81 -7.50 16.10 -2.38
C MET A 81 -8.58 15.09 -2.77
N LEU A 82 -9.30 14.52 -1.80
CA LEU A 82 -10.40 13.60 -2.06
C LEU A 82 -11.56 14.26 -2.83
N ARG A 83 -11.94 15.47 -2.44
CA ARG A 83 -12.97 16.24 -3.16
C ARG A 83 -12.58 16.51 -4.62
N ARG A 84 -11.31 16.84 -4.87
CA ARG A 84 -10.80 17.07 -6.23
C ARG A 84 -10.82 15.78 -7.07
N PHE A 85 -10.45 14.64 -6.47
CA PHE A 85 -10.55 13.34 -7.14
C PHE A 85 -12.02 12.99 -7.44
N ALA A 86 -12.93 13.17 -6.49
CA ALA A 86 -14.36 12.91 -6.68
C ALA A 86 -14.97 13.76 -7.82
N LYS A 87 -14.47 15.00 -8.00
CA LYS A 87 -14.88 15.87 -9.13
C LYS A 87 -14.32 15.41 -10.48
N GLY A 88 -13.40 14.45 -10.52
CA GLY A 88 -12.77 13.97 -11.75
C GLY A 88 -11.62 14.87 -12.25
N GLU A 89 -11.00 15.63 -11.34
CA GLU A 89 -9.81 16.42 -11.67
C GLU A 89 -8.57 15.53 -11.88
N TYR A 90 -8.63 14.27 -11.42
CA TYR A 90 -7.59 13.27 -11.55
C TYR A 90 -8.17 11.96 -12.07
N ASP A 91 -7.34 11.22 -12.80
CA ASP A 91 -7.71 9.96 -13.43
C ASP A 91 -7.27 8.75 -12.58
N ILE A 92 -6.17 8.89 -11.86
CA ILE A 92 -5.60 7.85 -10.99
C ILE A 92 -5.36 8.45 -9.61
N MET A 93 -5.79 7.75 -8.56
CA MET A 93 -5.42 8.05 -7.19
C MET A 93 -4.47 6.97 -6.68
N LEU A 94 -3.30 7.39 -6.21
CA LEU A 94 -2.26 6.56 -5.64
C LEU A 94 -2.10 6.90 -4.17
N GLY A 95 -2.09 5.88 -3.32
CA GLY A 95 -1.89 6.12 -1.89
C GLY A 95 -1.57 4.86 -1.10
N THR A 96 -1.35 5.05 0.17
CA THR A 96 -1.18 3.95 1.14
C THR A 96 -2.53 3.46 1.65
N GLN A 97 -2.54 2.60 2.65
CA GLN A 97 -3.77 2.08 3.29
C GLN A 97 -4.76 3.18 3.75
N MET A 98 -4.29 4.42 3.95
CA MET A 98 -5.17 5.55 4.31
C MET A 98 -6.23 5.81 3.25
N VAL A 99 -5.91 5.58 1.97
CA VAL A 99 -6.83 5.78 0.86
C VAL A 99 -7.89 4.66 0.79
N ALA A 100 -7.59 3.49 1.36
CA ALA A 100 -8.54 2.36 1.37
C ALA A 100 -9.68 2.55 2.38
N LYS A 101 -9.50 3.38 3.41
CA LYS A 101 -10.48 3.54 4.49
C LYS A 101 -11.49 4.65 4.21
N GLY A 102 -12.76 4.32 4.25
CA GLY A 102 -13.86 5.31 4.31
C GLY A 102 -14.19 6.05 3.01
N LEU A 103 -13.53 5.78 1.90
CA LEU A 103 -13.74 6.50 0.65
C LEU A 103 -14.66 5.71 -0.29
N ASP A 104 -15.75 6.33 -0.70
CA ASP A 104 -16.66 5.79 -1.69
C ASP A 104 -16.69 6.71 -2.91
N PHE A 105 -16.16 6.21 -4.03
CA PHE A 105 -16.14 6.95 -5.30
C PHE A 105 -16.92 6.18 -6.35
N GLU A 106 -18.08 6.67 -6.71
CA GLU A 106 -18.98 6.03 -7.68
C GLU A 106 -18.34 5.80 -9.06
N LYS A 107 -17.37 6.64 -9.42
CA LYS A 107 -16.70 6.60 -10.73
C LYS A 107 -15.47 5.70 -10.78
N VAL A 108 -15.06 5.12 -9.66
CA VAL A 108 -13.89 4.24 -9.62
C VAL A 108 -14.28 2.85 -10.11
N THR A 109 -13.75 2.46 -11.25
CA THR A 109 -14.02 1.17 -11.90
C THR A 109 -12.91 0.14 -11.68
N LEU A 110 -11.72 0.57 -11.25
CA LEU A 110 -10.58 -0.30 -11.00
C LEU A 110 -9.87 0.10 -9.72
N VAL A 111 -9.59 -0.88 -8.87
CA VAL A 111 -8.72 -0.70 -7.70
C VAL A 111 -7.57 -1.70 -7.78
N GLY A 112 -6.33 -1.20 -7.71
CA GLY A 112 -5.11 -2.01 -7.65
C GLY A 112 -4.52 -2.05 -6.25
N VAL A 113 -4.20 -3.23 -5.74
CA VAL A 113 -3.43 -3.42 -4.50
C VAL A 113 -2.06 -3.95 -4.86
N LEU A 114 -1.04 -3.15 -4.60
CA LEU A 114 0.35 -3.50 -4.89
C LEU A 114 1.06 -3.95 -3.60
N GLY A 115 1.88 -5.00 -3.72
CA GLY A 115 2.74 -5.46 -2.65
C GLY A 115 2.00 -5.99 -1.42
N ILE A 116 0.85 -6.64 -1.59
CA ILE A 116 0.07 -7.22 -0.48
C ILE A 116 0.88 -8.22 0.34
N ASP A 117 1.87 -8.86 -0.27
CA ASP A 117 2.76 -9.83 0.37
C ASP A 117 3.53 -9.24 1.56
N GLN A 118 3.83 -7.95 1.53
CA GLN A 118 4.50 -7.27 2.65
C GLN A 118 3.64 -7.29 3.92
N LEU A 119 2.31 -7.19 3.76
CA LEU A 119 1.36 -7.30 4.86
C LEU A 119 1.09 -8.76 5.19
N LEU A 120 0.95 -9.62 4.18
CA LEU A 120 0.64 -11.04 4.33
C LEU A 120 1.73 -11.79 5.11
N PHE A 121 2.99 -11.47 4.82
CA PHE A 121 4.16 -12.07 5.48
C PHE A 121 4.79 -11.18 6.56
N ALA A 122 4.06 -10.13 6.98
CA ALA A 122 4.49 -9.32 8.11
C ALA A 122 4.52 -10.14 9.41
N GLN A 123 5.49 -9.86 10.28
CA GLN A 123 5.52 -10.47 11.60
C GLN A 123 4.44 -9.83 12.48
N GLY A 124 3.58 -10.65 13.04
CA GLY A 124 2.55 -10.21 13.99
C GLY A 124 1.25 -10.98 13.84
N TYR A 125 0.59 -11.21 14.96
CA TYR A 125 -0.65 -12.01 15.03
C TYR A 125 -1.82 -11.43 14.23
N LYS A 126 -1.79 -10.11 13.93
CA LYS A 126 -2.83 -9.42 13.14
C LYS A 126 -2.53 -9.32 11.65
N ALA A 127 -1.44 -9.91 11.15
CA ALA A 127 -1.06 -9.78 9.75
C ALA A 127 -2.20 -10.24 8.82
N PHE A 128 -2.76 -11.40 9.06
CA PHE A 128 -3.85 -11.97 8.26
C PHE A 128 -5.17 -11.19 8.39
N GLU A 129 -5.50 -10.73 9.60
CA GLU A 129 -6.67 -9.87 9.83
C GLU A 129 -6.56 -8.55 9.06
N ASN A 130 -5.37 -7.93 9.07
CA ASN A 130 -5.12 -6.69 8.34
C ASN A 130 -5.26 -6.88 6.83
N VAL A 131 -4.71 -7.97 6.29
CA VAL A 131 -4.84 -8.33 4.87
C VAL A 131 -6.30 -8.61 4.52
N PHE A 132 -6.98 -9.44 5.30
CA PHE A 132 -8.39 -9.74 5.09
C PHE A 132 -9.25 -8.47 5.06
N SER A 133 -9.08 -7.61 6.05
CA SER A 133 -9.81 -6.34 6.15
C SER A 133 -9.52 -5.42 4.96
N LEU A 134 -8.25 -5.26 4.56
CA LEU A 134 -7.87 -4.43 3.44
C LEU A 134 -8.48 -4.93 2.12
N VAL A 135 -8.30 -6.23 1.83
CA VAL A 135 -8.81 -6.84 0.59
C VAL A 135 -10.34 -6.76 0.53
N THR A 136 -11.03 -7.09 1.63
CA THR A 136 -12.50 -6.98 1.71
C THR A 136 -12.99 -5.56 1.45
N GLN A 137 -12.30 -4.55 2.00
CA GLN A 137 -12.62 -3.14 1.76
C GLN A 137 -12.45 -2.76 0.29
N VAL A 138 -11.39 -3.24 -0.35
CA VAL A 138 -11.09 -2.95 -1.76
C VAL A 138 -12.09 -3.64 -2.70
N VAL A 139 -12.37 -4.93 -2.47
CA VAL A 139 -13.33 -5.71 -3.27
C VAL A 139 -14.74 -5.13 -3.15
N GLY A 140 -15.15 -4.73 -1.95
CA GLY A 140 -16.48 -4.15 -1.71
C GLY A 140 -16.71 -2.79 -2.42
N ARG A 141 -15.66 -2.14 -2.94
CA ARG A 141 -15.78 -0.86 -3.66
C ARG A 141 -16.05 -1.03 -5.15
N GLY A 142 -15.65 -2.14 -5.72
CA GLY A 142 -15.81 -2.41 -7.15
C GLY A 142 -17.23 -2.76 -7.61
N GLY A 143 -18.26 -2.71 -6.75
CA GLY A 143 -19.58 -3.23 -7.08
C GLY A 143 -20.77 -2.27 -6.92
N ARG A 144 -20.56 -0.98 -6.61
CA ARG A 144 -21.65 -0.06 -6.27
C ARG A 144 -22.08 0.88 -7.41
N ALA A 145 -21.27 1.01 -8.45
CA ALA A 145 -21.64 1.81 -9.64
C ALA A 145 -22.41 0.96 -10.66
N ALA A 146 -23.07 1.62 -11.61
CA ALA A 146 -23.75 0.98 -12.73
C ALA A 146 -22.83 0.10 -13.61
N GLN A 147 -21.51 0.23 -13.46
CA GLN A 147 -20.50 -0.63 -14.05
C GLN A 147 -19.83 -1.48 -12.94
N ALA A 148 -19.74 -2.79 -13.18
CA ALA A 148 -19.04 -3.70 -12.27
C ALA A 148 -17.57 -3.29 -12.15
N GLY A 149 -17.15 -2.85 -10.96
CA GLY A 149 -15.78 -2.51 -10.70
C GLY A 149 -14.90 -3.75 -10.56
N ARG A 150 -13.62 -3.59 -10.81
CA ARG A 150 -12.60 -4.64 -10.68
C ARG A 150 -11.63 -4.33 -9.56
N ALA A 151 -11.23 -5.37 -8.82
CA ALA A 151 -10.11 -5.31 -7.89
C ALA A 151 -8.99 -6.21 -8.40
N LEU A 152 -7.78 -5.67 -8.52
CA LEU A 152 -6.58 -6.42 -8.88
C LEU A 152 -5.64 -6.44 -7.69
N ILE A 153 -5.21 -7.62 -7.29
CA ILE A 153 -4.30 -7.80 -6.15
C ILE A 153 -3.01 -8.43 -6.66
N GLN A 154 -1.92 -7.69 -6.52
CA GLN A 154 -0.59 -8.20 -6.86
C GLN A 154 -0.06 -9.02 -5.69
N THR A 155 0.23 -10.29 -5.93
CA THR A 155 0.77 -11.22 -4.95
C THR A 155 1.65 -12.29 -5.61
N VAL A 156 2.61 -12.84 -4.87
CA VAL A 156 3.41 -14.01 -5.28
C VAL A 156 2.68 -15.32 -5.00
N ASP A 157 1.65 -15.31 -4.15
CA ASP A 157 0.82 -16.48 -3.84
C ASP A 157 -0.68 -16.20 -4.06
N PRO A 158 -1.17 -16.28 -5.31
CA PRO A 158 -2.57 -16.03 -5.63
C PRO A 158 -3.55 -17.04 -5.01
N ASN A 159 -3.05 -18.19 -4.56
CA ASN A 159 -3.86 -19.23 -3.94
C ASN A 159 -3.87 -19.17 -2.40
N HIS A 160 -3.25 -18.14 -1.83
CA HIS A 160 -3.22 -17.99 -0.37
C HIS A 160 -4.64 -17.96 0.23
N PRO A 161 -4.95 -18.81 1.26
CA PRO A 161 -6.30 -18.94 1.80
C PRO A 161 -6.91 -17.61 2.23
N VAL A 162 -6.14 -16.75 2.91
CA VAL A 162 -6.60 -15.44 3.37
C VAL A 162 -7.05 -14.55 2.22
N LEU A 163 -6.31 -14.53 1.10
CA LEU A 163 -6.66 -13.73 -0.07
C LEU A 163 -7.94 -14.26 -0.73
N ASN A 164 -8.07 -15.57 -0.85
CA ASN A 164 -9.26 -16.19 -1.44
C ASN A 164 -10.52 -15.95 -0.59
N LEU A 165 -10.43 -16.08 0.73
CA LEU A 165 -11.54 -15.79 1.64
C LEU A 165 -11.91 -14.32 1.61
N ALA A 166 -10.92 -13.43 1.63
CA ALA A 166 -11.14 -11.99 1.56
C ALA A 166 -11.76 -11.54 0.23
N ALA A 167 -11.35 -12.13 -0.90
CA ALA A 167 -11.93 -11.84 -2.21
C ALA A 167 -13.42 -12.25 -2.30
N ARG A 168 -13.81 -13.31 -1.58
CA ARG A 168 -15.20 -13.76 -1.46
C ARG A 168 -15.96 -13.08 -0.34
N GLN A 169 -15.30 -12.24 0.45
CA GLN A 169 -15.84 -11.60 1.66
C GLN A 169 -16.36 -12.63 2.69
N ASP A 170 -15.75 -13.81 2.72
CA ASP A 170 -16.15 -14.90 3.61
C ASP A 170 -15.54 -14.76 5.00
N TYR A 171 -16.14 -13.87 5.77
CA TYR A 171 -15.74 -13.57 7.14
C TYR A 171 -15.89 -14.79 8.06
N LYS A 172 -16.94 -15.59 7.87
CA LYS A 172 -17.22 -16.74 8.75
C LYS A 172 -16.14 -17.79 8.65
N SER A 173 -15.75 -18.17 7.43
CA SER A 173 -14.68 -19.15 7.22
C SER A 173 -13.30 -18.60 7.59
N PHE A 174 -13.11 -17.28 7.60
CA PHE A 174 -11.84 -16.67 8.01
C PHE A 174 -11.61 -16.77 9.53
N PHE A 175 -12.66 -16.70 10.34
CA PHE A 175 -12.59 -16.76 11.81
C PHE A 175 -12.95 -18.14 12.41
N ALA A 176 -13.25 -19.13 11.59
CA ALA A 176 -13.46 -20.51 12.03
C ALA A 176 -12.15 -21.26 12.20
#